data_a22bb9850ab0e2139d0f875e71301c21
#
_entry.id   a22bb9850ab0e2139d0f875e71301c21
#
_cell.length_a   1.000
_cell.length_b   1.000
_cell.length_c   1.000
_cell.angle_alpha   90.00
_cell.angle_beta   90.00
_cell.angle_gamma   90.00
#
_symmetry.space_group_name_H-M   'P 1'
#
loop_
_entity.id
_entity.type
_entity.pdbx_description
1 polymer ?
#
loop_
_entity_poly.entity_id
_entity_poly.type
_entity_poly.pdbx_seq_one_letter_code
_entity_poly.pdbx_strand_id
1 'polypeptide(L)'
;MNQAEADEPVVRELKHRRRVISDGYLRSDELWEVEAQMQDIKAYDVWRDFDGELVAQDTPFHDISVRIALDDTFVIKEIDVRIDAHPFPNCHEIAPNFNRLVGTSITSGWLSHVKREFKGVAGCTHVLELMPVVATTAFQMMWYPLSDKYPERAKLAINSFSDNCHGWAEKGPMMTKIRQGEVG
;
A
#
# COMPACT_ATOMS: atom_id res chain seq x y z
N MET A 1 -12.70 -48.05 27.11
CA MET A 1 -13.56 -46.87 27.00
C MET A 1 -12.61 -45.66 27.08
N ASN A 2 -12.14 -45.17 25.93
CA ASN A 2 -11.34 -43.93 25.87
C ASN A 2 -12.31 -42.77 25.95
N GLN A 3 -12.28 -42.05 27.08
CA GLN A 3 -12.84 -40.69 27.13
C GLN A 3 -11.94 -39.83 26.28
N ALA A 4 -12.48 -39.34 25.17
CA ALA A 4 -11.87 -38.22 24.42
C ALA A 4 -11.85 -37.05 25.42
N GLU A 5 -10.66 -36.64 25.83
CA GLU A 5 -10.46 -35.35 26.46
C GLU A 5 -10.98 -34.30 25.47
N ALA A 6 -12.07 -33.63 25.83
CA ALA A 6 -12.56 -32.51 25.02
C ALA A 6 -11.47 -31.44 25.11
N ASP A 7 -10.86 -31.14 23.97
CA ASP A 7 -9.92 -30.04 23.84
C ASP A 7 -10.59 -28.75 24.35
N GLU A 8 -10.05 -28.20 25.43
CA GLU A 8 -10.52 -26.90 25.94
C GLU A 8 -10.40 -25.86 24.82
N PRO A 9 -11.42 -25.00 24.64
CA PRO A 9 -11.39 -24.03 23.58
C PRO A 9 -10.21 -23.07 23.77
N VAL A 10 -9.42 -22.87 22.72
CA VAL A 10 -8.30 -21.90 22.72
C VAL A 10 -8.84 -20.48 22.92
N VAL A 11 -8.48 -19.85 24.02
CA VAL A 11 -8.82 -18.45 24.32
C VAL A 11 -7.79 -17.53 23.65
N ARG A 12 -8.26 -16.47 22.98
CA ARG A 12 -7.40 -15.48 22.32
C ARG A 12 -7.64 -14.10 22.92
N GLU A 13 -6.56 -13.40 23.21
CA GLU A 13 -6.58 -12.02 23.67
C GLU A 13 -5.94 -11.11 22.59
N LEU A 14 -6.65 -10.04 22.21
CA LEU A 14 -6.11 -9.06 21.26
C LEU A 14 -4.94 -8.30 21.91
N LYS A 15 -3.79 -8.28 21.29
CA LYS A 15 -2.59 -7.57 21.76
C LYS A 15 -2.17 -6.42 20.84
N HIS A 16 -2.44 -6.54 19.57
CA HIS A 16 -2.05 -5.55 18.55
C HIS A 16 -3.04 -5.56 17.40
N ARG A 17 -3.32 -4.36 16.89
CA ARG A 17 -4.11 -4.17 15.68
C ARG A 17 -3.36 -3.28 14.73
N ARG A 18 -3.15 -3.75 13.49
CA ARG A 18 -2.75 -2.90 12.37
C ARG A 18 -3.96 -2.68 11.47
N ARG A 19 -4.20 -1.42 11.12
CA ARG A 19 -5.18 -1.01 10.12
C ARG A 19 -4.42 -0.38 8.96
N VAL A 20 -4.78 -0.76 7.74
CA VAL A 20 -4.32 -0.11 6.53
C VAL A 20 -5.54 0.22 5.70
N ILE A 21 -5.69 1.49 5.35
CA ILE A 21 -6.78 2.01 4.52
C ILE A 21 -6.12 2.73 3.36
N SER A 22 -6.68 2.57 2.16
CA SER A 22 -6.20 3.29 0.99
C SER A 22 -7.38 3.62 0.09
N ASP A 23 -7.51 4.89 -0.25
CA ASP A 23 -8.56 5.46 -1.07
C ASP A 23 -7.95 6.11 -2.31
N GLY A 24 -8.69 6.06 -3.43
CA GLY A 24 -8.27 6.64 -4.69
C GLY A 24 -9.28 7.66 -5.22
N TYR A 25 -8.79 8.78 -5.74
CA TYR A 25 -9.59 9.91 -6.19
C TYR A 25 -9.15 10.38 -7.58
N LEU A 26 -10.10 10.87 -8.39
CA LEU A 26 -9.81 11.71 -9.54
C LEU A 26 -10.04 13.17 -9.13
N ARG A 27 -9.00 13.98 -9.20
CA ARG A 27 -9.03 15.40 -8.82
C ARG A 27 -9.59 16.26 -9.95
N SER A 28 -10.06 17.46 -9.63
CA SER A 28 -10.59 18.42 -10.60
C SER A 28 -9.51 19.00 -11.54
N ASP A 29 -8.23 18.87 -11.19
CA ASP A 29 -7.07 19.21 -12.04
C ASP A 29 -6.55 18.04 -12.87
N GLU A 30 -7.38 17.00 -13.03
CA GLU A 30 -7.12 15.79 -13.81
C GLU A 30 -5.99 14.88 -13.30
N LEU A 31 -5.49 15.12 -12.10
CA LEU A 31 -4.57 14.18 -11.44
C LEU A 31 -5.33 13.08 -10.70
N TRP A 32 -4.75 11.90 -10.69
CA TRP A 32 -5.20 10.77 -9.89
C TRP A 32 -4.50 10.81 -8.54
N GLU A 33 -5.26 10.78 -7.46
CA GLU A 33 -4.69 10.86 -6.12
C GLU A 33 -4.98 9.59 -5.32
N VAL A 34 -3.96 9.07 -4.65
CA VAL A 34 -4.08 7.97 -3.70
C VAL A 34 -3.70 8.50 -2.33
N GLU A 35 -4.56 8.26 -1.35
CA GLU A 35 -4.30 8.43 0.06
C GLU A 35 -4.23 7.06 0.72
N ALA A 36 -3.15 6.77 1.43
CA ALA A 36 -2.99 5.54 2.20
C ALA A 36 -2.58 5.87 3.63
N GLN A 37 -3.21 5.20 4.60
CA GLN A 37 -2.92 5.34 6.03
C GLN A 37 -2.67 3.98 6.66
N MET A 38 -1.70 3.93 7.56
CA MET A 38 -1.43 2.80 8.44
C MET A 38 -1.47 3.24 9.89
N GLN A 39 -2.20 2.49 10.71
CA GLN A 39 -2.22 2.67 12.16
C GLN A 39 -1.84 1.37 12.86
N ASP A 40 -0.89 1.46 13.79
CA ASP A 40 -0.57 0.40 14.75
C ASP A 40 -1.12 0.78 16.12
N ILE A 41 -1.98 -0.07 16.66
CA ILE A 41 -2.72 0.18 17.90
C ILE A 41 -2.46 -0.98 18.86
N LYS A 42 -2.09 -0.67 20.11
CA LYS A 42 -1.97 -1.65 21.18
C LYS A 42 -3.28 -1.77 21.97
N ALA A 43 -3.66 -2.98 22.32
CA ALA A 43 -4.84 -3.23 23.16
C ALA A 43 -4.52 -3.18 24.67
N TYR A 44 -3.42 -2.52 25.02
CA TYR A 44 -2.96 -2.30 26.39
C TYR A 44 -2.08 -1.05 26.45
N ASP A 45 -1.92 -0.47 27.60
CA ASP A 45 -1.07 0.68 27.84
C ASP A 45 0.40 0.34 27.59
N VAL A 46 1.11 1.22 26.87
CA VAL A 46 2.55 1.07 26.59
C VAL A 46 3.30 2.31 27.04
N TRP A 47 4.30 2.10 27.87
CA TRP A 47 5.27 3.16 28.18
C TRP A 47 6.35 3.19 27.08
N ARG A 48 6.54 4.34 26.47
CA ARG A 48 7.60 4.48 25.47
C ARG A 48 8.97 4.49 26.16
N ASP A 49 9.88 3.61 25.70
CA ASP A 49 11.21 3.47 26.31
C ASP A 49 12.06 4.74 26.20
N PHE A 50 11.78 5.56 25.18
CA PHE A 50 12.57 6.76 24.86
C PHE A 50 12.35 7.93 25.84
N ASP A 51 11.11 8.27 26.16
CA ASP A 51 10.72 9.43 26.95
C ASP A 51 9.92 9.08 28.22
N GLY A 52 9.57 7.81 28.37
CA GLY A 52 8.75 7.33 29.49
C GLY A 52 7.30 7.81 29.44
N GLU A 53 6.83 8.35 28.29
CA GLU A 53 5.44 8.74 28.14
C GLU A 53 4.53 7.54 27.94
N LEU A 54 3.34 7.62 28.52
CA LEU A 54 2.30 6.60 28.37
C LEU A 54 1.55 6.78 27.06
N VAL A 55 1.56 5.77 26.21
CA VAL A 55 0.61 5.61 25.11
C VAL A 55 -0.52 4.74 25.61
N ALA A 56 -1.68 5.33 25.82
CA ALA A 56 -2.85 4.60 26.35
C ALA A 56 -3.32 3.54 25.35
N GLN A 57 -3.93 2.47 25.86
CA GLN A 57 -4.55 1.46 25.02
C GLN A 57 -5.51 2.08 24.01
N ASP A 58 -5.66 1.43 22.86
CA ASP A 58 -6.53 1.83 21.75
C ASP A 58 -6.19 3.19 21.08
N THR A 59 -5.07 3.84 21.46
CA THR A 59 -4.51 4.96 20.73
C THR A 59 -3.41 4.51 19.76
N PRO A 60 -3.20 5.21 18.63
CA PRO A 60 -2.15 4.86 17.69
C PRO A 60 -0.74 4.98 18.29
N PHE A 61 0.02 3.89 18.25
CA PHE A 61 1.45 3.86 18.53
C PHE A 61 2.26 4.28 17.29
N HIS A 62 1.73 3.93 16.10
CA HIS A 62 2.11 4.51 14.82
C HIS A 62 0.85 5.02 14.11
N ASP A 63 0.94 6.21 13.53
CA ASP A 63 -0.03 6.75 12.58
C ASP A 63 0.74 7.41 11.44
N ILE A 64 0.66 6.79 10.27
CA ILE A 64 1.50 7.15 9.12
C ILE A 64 0.60 7.20 7.90
N SER A 65 0.71 8.29 7.14
CA SER A 65 -0.01 8.45 5.89
C SER A 65 0.90 8.83 4.74
N VAL A 66 0.50 8.42 3.55
CA VAL A 66 1.13 8.73 2.28
C VAL A 66 0.05 9.17 1.32
N ARG A 67 0.20 10.37 0.75
CA ARG A 67 -0.61 10.89 -0.34
C ARG A 67 0.27 11.04 -1.58
N ILE A 68 -0.18 10.51 -2.70
CA ILE A 68 0.53 10.61 -3.99
C ILE A 68 -0.45 11.08 -5.06
N ALA A 69 -0.07 12.08 -5.87
CA ALA A 69 -0.81 12.45 -7.06
C ALA A 69 -0.05 12.04 -8.33
N LEU A 70 -0.78 11.49 -9.30
CA LEU A 70 -0.26 10.85 -10.52
C LEU A 70 -0.89 11.45 -11.77
N ASP A 71 -0.16 11.47 -12.88
CA ASP A 71 -0.78 11.66 -14.20
C ASP A 71 -1.23 10.32 -14.85
N ASP A 72 -1.86 10.39 -16.01
CA ASP A 72 -2.34 9.23 -16.79
C ASP A 72 -1.23 8.25 -17.20
N THR A 73 0.03 8.60 -16.99
CA THR A 73 1.20 7.74 -17.28
C THR A 73 1.82 7.16 -16.01
N PHE A 74 1.10 7.27 -14.88
CA PHE A 74 1.54 6.83 -13.56
C PHE A 74 2.79 7.57 -13.05
N VAL A 75 3.12 8.73 -13.61
CA VAL A 75 4.23 9.57 -13.11
C VAL A 75 3.76 10.34 -11.90
N ILE A 76 4.52 10.24 -10.81
CA ILE A 76 4.26 10.94 -9.55
C ILE A 76 4.52 12.43 -9.76
N LYS A 77 3.49 13.26 -9.56
CA LYS A 77 3.57 14.73 -9.61
C LYS A 77 3.72 15.33 -8.23
N GLU A 78 3.07 14.72 -7.24
CA GLU A 78 3.10 15.16 -5.85
C GLU A 78 3.23 13.95 -4.94
N ILE A 79 3.90 14.14 -3.81
CA ILE A 79 3.91 13.20 -2.70
C ILE A 79 3.94 13.97 -1.39
N ASP A 80 3.14 13.52 -0.43
CA ASP A 80 3.16 13.97 0.95
C ASP A 80 3.22 12.75 1.87
N VAL A 81 4.12 12.79 2.85
CA VAL A 81 4.27 11.73 3.84
C VAL A 81 4.13 12.34 5.21
N ARG A 82 3.25 11.79 6.03
CA ARG A 82 3.05 12.21 7.42
C ARG A 82 3.32 11.06 8.36
N ILE A 83 3.93 11.37 9.49
CA ILE A 83 4.23 10.45 10.59
C ILE A 83 3.73 11.11 11.86
N ASP A 84 2.42 11.01 12.12
CA ASP A 84 1.71 11.76 13.16
C ASP A 84 1.84 11.11 14.53
N ALA A 85 1.93 9.76 14.61
CA ALA A 85 2.27 9.02 15.81
C ALA A 85 3.46 8.10 15.56
N HIS A 86 4.43 8.11 16.45
CA HIS A 86 5.68 7.37 16.31
C HIS A 86 6.36 7.14 17.66
N PRO A 87 7.15 6.03 17.83
CA PRO A 87 7.81 5.70 19.09
C PRO A 87 9.10 6.50 19.34
N PHE A 88 9.76 7.03 18.30
CA PHE A 88 11.04 7.72 18.43
C PHE A 88 10.97 9.16 17.91
N PRO A 89 11.62 10.13 18.56
CA PRO A 89 11.43 11.56 18.30
C PRO A 89 11.79 12.00 16.88
N ASN A 90 12.73 11.31 16.24
CA ASN A 90 13.24 11.65 14.91
C ASN A 90 12.53 10.93 13.75
N CYS A 91 11.49 10.11 14.02
CA CYS A 91 10.82 9.35 12.96
C CYS A 91 10.23 10.28 11.87
N HIS A 92 9.64 11.40 12.25
CA HIS A 92 8.99 12.33 11.32
C HIS A 92 9.99 13.08 10.42
N GLU A 93 11.26 13.18 10.82
CA GLU A 93 12.30 13.91 10.06
C GLU A 93 12.58 13.26 8.70
N ILE A 94 12.26 11.97 8.53
CA ILE A 94 12.51 11.24 7.28
C ILE A 94 11.48 11.54 6.18
N ALA A 95 10.32 12.10 6.54
CA ALA A 95 9.22 12.30 5.60
C ALA A 95 9.61 13.09 4.32
N PRO A 96 10.38 14.21 4.40
CA PRO A 96 10.79 14.95 3.21
C PRO A 96 11.67 14.18 2.22
N ASN A 97 12.36 13.11 2.67
CA ASN A 97 13.20 12.30 1.78
C ASN A 97 12.38 11.65 0.65
N PHE A 98 11.12 11.36 0.90
CA PHE A 98 10.23 10.71 -0.08
C PHE A 98 9.86 11.63 -1.26
N ASN A 99 10.11 12.94 -1.18
CA ASN A 99 9.98 13.86 -2.32
C ASN A 99 10.86 13.46 -3.52
N ARG A 100 11.89 12.65 -3.30
CA ARG A 100 12.72 12.07 -4.37
C ARG A 100 11.96 11.11 -5.28
N LEU A 101 10.75 10.69 -4.91
CA LEU A 101 9.87 9.90 -5.77
C LEU A 101 9.12 10.74 -6.83
N VAL A 102 9.05 12.06 -6.67
CA VAL A 102 8.45 12.94 -7.69
C VAL A 102 9.21 12.79 -9.01
N GLY A 103 8.47 12.62 -10.09
CA GLY A 103 9.01 12.36 -11.43
C GLY A 103 9.28 10.89 -11.73
N THR A 104 9.21 9.98 -10.75
CA THR A 104 9.27 8.52 -11.03
C THR A 104 7.88 8.00 -11.42
N SER A 105 7.82 6.89 -12.16
CA SER A 105 6.57 6.28 -12.60
C SER A 105 6.30 4.97 -11.88
N ILE A 106 5.07 4.79 -11.37
CA ILE A 106 4.61 3.56 -10.73
C ILE A 106 4.35 2.50 -11.81
N THR A 107 5.43 1.91 -12.30
CA THR A 107 5.44 0.85 -13.32
C THR A 107 6.26 -0.35 -12.84
N SER A 108 6.46 -1.33 -13.74
CA SER A 108 7.28 -2.51 -13.43
C SER A 108 8.66 -2.09 -12.89
N GLY A 109 9.04 -2.67 -11.74
CA GLY A 109 10.32 -2.37 -11.08
C GLY A 109 10.31 -1.18 -10.11
N TRP A 110 9.23 -0.37 -10.06
CA TRP A 110 9.16 0.79 -9.18
C TRP A 110 9.33 0.44 -7.69
N LEU A 111 8.68 -0.61 -7.20
CA LEU A 111 8.84 -1.05 -5.80
C LEU A 111 10.28 -1.47 -5.48
N SER A 112 10.99 -2.05 -6.45
CA SER A 112 12.41 -2.39 -6.28
C SER A 112 13.29 -1.14 -6.24
N HIS A 113 12.95 -0.13 -7.04
CA HIS A 113 13.57 1.20 -6.98
C HIS A 113 13.36 1.83 -5.60
N VAL A 114 12.11 1.92 -5.12
CA VAL A 114 11.77 2.47 -3.80
C VAL A 114 12.54 1.76 -2.69
N LYS A 115 12.54 0.42 -2.65
CA LYS A 115 13.27 -0.36 -1.64
C LYS A 115 14.77 -0.08 -1.65
N ARG A 116 15.36 0.15 -2.81
CA ARG A 116 16.79 0.47 -2.93
C ARG A 116 17.09 1.89 -2.44
N GLU A 117 16.29 2.87 -2.86
CA GLU A 117 16.51 4.29 -2.58
C GLU A 117 16.29 4.65 -1.10
N PHE A 118 15.36 3.97 -0.43
CA PHE A 118 14.96 4.27 0.96
C PHE A 118 15.36 3.15 1.92
N LYS A 119 16.43 2.42 1.61
CA LYS A 119 16.95 1.36 2.47
C LYS A 119 17.58 1.92 3.75
N GLY A 120 17.33 1.25 4.88
CA GLY A 120 17.93 1.57 6.18
C GLY A 120 17.57 2.96 6.66
N VAL A 121 18.55 3.74 7.07
CA VAL A 121 18.35 5.10 7.64
C VAL A 121 17.89 6.15 6.63
N ALA A 122 17.85 5.83 5.35
CA ALA A 122 17.34 6.72 4.31
C ALA A 122 15.82 6.71 4.18
N GLY A 123 15.12 5.81 4.89
CA GLY A 123 13.69 5.62 4.82
C GLY A 123 13.07 5.21 6.15
N CYS A 124 11.77 4.91 6.09
CA CYS A 124 10.99 4.36 7.20
C CYS A 124 10.33 3.06 6.74
N THR A 125 10.45 1.98 7.52
CA THR A 125 9.85 0.68 7.20
C THR A 125 8.34 0.75 7.02
N HIS A 126 7.64 1.52 7.84
CA HIS A 126 6.19 1.68 7.78
C HIS A 126 5.75 2.44 6.51
N VAL A 127 6.46 3.51 6.13
CA VAL A 127 6.21 4.19 4.86
C VAL A 127 6.48 3.24 3.69
N LEU A 128 7.55 2.44 3.74
CA LEU A 128 7.85 1.45 2.69
C LEU A 128 6.80 0.34 2.59
N GLU A 129 6.14 -0.02 3.68
CA GLU A 129 5.02 -0.97 3.68
C GLU A 129 3.75 -0.38 3.03
N LEU A 130 3.56 0.93 3.06
CA LEU A 130 2.46 1.60 2.35
C LEU A 130 2.69 1.70 0.83
N MET A 131 3.94 1.69 0.34
CA MET A 131 4.22 1.85 -1.09
C MET A 131 3.57 0.78 -1.99
N PRO A 132 3.58 -0.53 -1.66
CA PRO A 132 2.82 -1.53 -2.41
C PRO A 132 1.31 -1.28 -2.40
N VAL A 133 0.77 -0.81 -1.28
CA VAL A 133 -0.65 -0.49 -1.14
C VAL A 133 -1.01 0.66 -2.08
N VAL A 134 -0.25 1.76 -2.04
CA VAL A 134 -0.41 2.92 -2.93
C VAL A 134 -0.33 2.50 -4.40
N ALA A 135 0.68 1.71 -4.78
CA ALA A 135 0.84 1.26 -6.16
C ALA A 135 -0.34 0.40 -6.64
N THR A 136 -0.83 -0.50 -5.80
CA THR A 136 -1.97 -1.35 -6.13
C THR A 136 -3.26 -0.53 -6.22
N THR A 137 -3.49 0.40 -5.28
CA THR A 137 -4.67 1.28 -5.30
C THR A 137 -4.66 2.16 -6.55
N ALA A 138 -3.52 2.78 -6.88
CA ALA A 138 -3.37 3.57 -8.10
C ALA A 138 -3.73 2.75 -9.35
N PHE A 139 -3.19 1.53 -9.46
CA PHE A 139 -3.48 0.65 -10.59
C PHE A 139 -4.98 0.30 -10.66
N GLN A 140 -5.59 -0.13 -9.55
CA GLN A 140 -7.01 -0.50 -9.51
C GLN A 140 -7.93 0.68 -9.83
N MET A 141 -7.62 1.86 -9.32
CA MET A 141 -8.38 3.09 -9.56
C MET A 141 -8.32 3.53 -11.03
N MET A 142 -7.13 3.50 -11.62
CA MET A 142 -6.87 4.07 -12.95
C MET A 142 -7.18 3.11 -14.10
N TRP A 143 -7.19 1.79 -13.86
CA TRP A 143 -7.28 0.79 -14.92
C TRP A 143 -8.49 0.98 -15.84
N TYR A 144 -9.71 0.96 -15.32
CA TYR A 144 -10.91 1.05 -16.14
C TYR A 144 -11.04 2.41 -16.83
N PRO A 145 -10.94 3.56 -16.12
CA PRO A 145 -11.03 4.86 -16.77
C PRO A 145 -9.99 5.09 -17.86
N LEU A 146 -8.75 4.62 -17.64
CA LEU A 146 -7.71 4.75 -18.66
C LEU A 146 -7.87 3.74 -19.80
N SER A 147 -8.44 2.57 -19.55
CA SER A 147 -8.79 1.60 -20.60
C SER A 147 -9.83 2.17 -21.53
N ASP A 148 -10.84 2.85 -20.99
CA ASP A 148 -11.87 3.53 -21.79
C ASP A 148 -11.28 4.73 -22.57
N LYS A 149 -10.42 5.51 -21.93
CA LYS A 149 -9.77 6.68 -22.53
C LYS A 149 -8.72 6.30 -23.60
N TYR A 150 -8.00 5.19 -23.39
CA TYR A 150 -6.88 4.75 -24.23
C TYR A 150 -6.96 3.25 -24.57
N PRO A 151 -7.97 2.80 -25.34
CA PRO A 151 -8.24 1.36 -25.54
C PRO A 151 -7.07 0.61 -26.19
N GLU A 152 -6.32 1.24 -27.11
CA GLU A 152 -5.18 0.58 -27.73
C GLU A 152 -4.01 0.35 -26.74
N ARG A 153 -3.82 1.26 -25.77
CA ARG A 153 -2.83 1.06 -24.70
C ARG A 153 -3.26 -0.08 -23.76
N ALA A 154 -4.55 -0.15 -23.44
CA ALA A 154 -5.10 -1.20 -22.60
C ALA A 154 -4.91 -2.59 -23.23
N LYS A 155 -5.18 -2.75 -24.54
CA LYS A 155 -4.94 -3.99 -25.28
C LYS A 155 -3.48 -4.43 -25.23
N LEU A 156 -2.54 -3.51 -25.37
CA LEU A 156 -1.11 -3.79 -25.26
C LEU A 156 -0.72 -4.18 -23.83
N ALA A 157 -1.25 -3.47 -22.84
CA ALA A 157 -0.94 -3.69 -21.43
C ALA A 157 -1.49 -5.03 -20.90
N ILE A 158 -2.65 -5.48 -21.40
CA ILE A 158 -3.33 -6.68 -20.88
C ILE A 158 -2.46 -7.93 -21.00
N ASN A 159 -1.64 -8.02 -22.06
CA ASN A 159 -0.72 -9.14 -22.25
C ASN A 159 0.42 -9.15 -21.21
N SER A 160 0.76 -7.99 -20.64
CA SER A 160 1.80 -7.87 -19.61
C SER A 160 1.34 -8.38 -18.24
N PHE A 161 0.04 -8.65 -18.06
CA PHE A 161 -0.51 -9.20 -16.82
C PHE A 161 -0.41 -10.73 -16.73
N SER A 162 -0.09 -11.40 -17.85
CA SER A 162 0.10 -12.85 -17.84
C SER A 162 1.08 -13.25 -16.73
N ASP A 163 0.68 -14.22 -15.91
CA ASP A 163 1.42 -14.78 -14.78
C ASP A 163 1.76 -13.80 -13.63
N ASN A 164 1.18 -12.60 -13.61
CA ASN A 164 1.37 -11.66 -12.49
C ASN A 164 0.66 -12.10 -11.20
N CYS A 165 -0.43 -12.85 -11.30
CA CYS A 165 -1.10 -13.50 -10.18
C CYS A 165 -1.87 -14.73 -10.65
N HIS A 166 -2.40 -15.51 -9.70
CA HIS A 166 -3.15 -16.73 -10.03
C HIS A 166 -4.33 -16.48 -10.98
N GLY A 167 -5.05 -15.37 -10.82
CA GLY A 167 -6.16 -14.99 -11.72
C GLY A 167 -5.73 -14.69 -13.16
N TRP A 168 -4.48 -14.25 -13.36
CA TRP A 168 -3.87 -13.93 -14.64
C TRP A 168 -2.94 -15.04 -15.17
N ALA A 169 -3.05 -16.28 -14.63
CA ALA A 169 -2.25 -17.39 -15.11
C ALA A 169 -2.39 -17.56 -16.65
N GLU A 170 -1.26 -17.71 -17.35
CA GLU A 170 -1.22 -17.76 -18.82
C GLU A 170 -2.17 -18.80 -19.40
N LYS A 171 -2.27 -19.95 -18.74
CA LYS A 171 -3.18 -21.05 -19.10
C LYS A 171 -4.53 -20.99 -18.38
N GLY A 172 -4.79 -19.89 -17.66
CA GLY A 172 -6.01 -19.69 -16.89
C GLY A 172 -7.20 -19.23 -17.73
N PRO A 173 -8.41 -19.23 -17.13
CA PRO A 173 -9.65 -18.91 -17.86
C PRO A 173 -9.63 -17.45 -18.37
N MET A 174 -9.06 -16.50 -17.64
CA MET A 174 -9.04 -15.10 -18.05
C MET A 174 -8.20 -14.89 -19.31
N MET A 175 -6.95 -15.39 -19.33
CA MET A 175 -6.08 -15.28 -20.49
C MET A 175 -6.62 -16.05 -21.71
N THR A 176 -7.35 -17.14 -21.47
CA THR A 176 -8.04 -17.87 -22.55
C THR A 176 -9.11 -17.01 -23.21
N LYS A 177 -9.96 -16.34 -22.42
CA LYS A 177 -11.00 -15.44 -22.95
C LYS A 177 -10.44 -14.25 -23.71
N ILE A 178 -9.36 -13.66 -23.21
CA ILE A 178 -8.66 -12.55 -23.88
C ILE A 178 -8.14 -13.00 -25.26
N ARG A 179 -7.52 -14.18 -25.35
CA ARG A 179 -7.04 -14.73 -26.65
C ARG A 179 -8.17 -15.04 -27.62
N GLN A 180 -9.36 -15.35 -27.10
CA GLN A 180 -10.57 -15.60 -27.90
C GLN A 180 -11.28 -14.30 -28.31
N GLY A 181 -10.83 -13.13 -27.80
CA GLY A 181 -11.46 -11.84 -28.06
C GLY A 181 -12.82 -11.66 -27.35
N GLU A 182 -13.07 -12.45 -26.29
CA GLU A 182 -14.32 -12.37 -25.52
C GLU A 182 -14.30 -11.28 -24.45
N VAL A 183 -13.12 -10.80 -24.09
CA VAL A 183 -12.86 -9.70 -23.15
C VAL A 183 -11.60 -8.93 -23.57
N GLY A 184 -11.65 -7.60 -23.46
CA GLY A 184 -10.53 -6.73 -23.84
C GLY A 184 -11.00 -5.33 -24.19
#